data_dd12bdaf01a4bbd137814ef18ed2ed2d
#
_entry.id   dd12bdaf01a4bbd137814ef18ed2ed2d
#
_cell.length_a   1.000
_cell.length_b   1.000
_cell.length_c   1.000
_cell.angle_alpha   90.00
_cell.angle_beta   90.00
_cell.angle_gamma   90.00
#
_symmetry.space_group_name_H-M   'P 1'
#
loop_
_entity.id
_entity.type
_entity.pdbx_description
1 polymer ?
#
loop_
_entity_poly.entity_id
_entity_poly.type
_entity_poly.pdbx_seq_one_letter_code
_entity_poly.pdbx_strand_id
1 'polypeptide(L)'
;MYKRQPLLKELENVKAFIPVNDAGRATYSVYQSFKTDKDEGLYGLGQLQNGQMMQRGIEKYLVQGNTEDVTPVFQSTKGYGVFWDNYAGTMYVDNEEETSFRSDVGDCIDYYFMYGGSADGVIAQIRLLTGSVPMMPLWSYGFMQSKERYKSQDEVVSVVKKYRELGIPLDCIIQDWQYWGSNYLWNAMEFLNYEYRDPKRMIDEVHGLNAHMMI
;
A
#
# COMPACT_ATOMS: atom_id res chain seq x y z
N MET A 1 33.70 -16.55 24.46
CA MET A 1 33.92 -15.59 23.37
C MET A 1 32.63 -15.52 22.58
N TYR A 2 31.80 -14.48 22.73
CA TYR A 2 30.57 -14.34 21.97
C TYR A 2 30.96 -14.04 20.52
N LYS A 3 30.66 -14.94 19.59
CA LYS A 3 30.77 -14.66 18.16
C LYS A 3 29.66 -13.68 17.80
N ARG A 4 30.03 -12.42 17.54
CA ARG A 4 29.10 -11.45 16.95
C ARG A 4 28.78 -11.93 15.54
N GLN A 5 27.54 -12.29 15.29
CA GLN A 5 27.06 -12.57 13.93
C GLN A 5 26.41 -11.29 13.39
N PRO A 6 26.62 -10.96 12.12
CA PRO A 6 25.90 -9.86 11.50
C PRO A 6 24.41 -10.19 11.45
N LEU A 7 23.55 -9.19 11.67
CA LEU A 7 22.10 -9.35 11.53
C LEU A 7 21.70 -9.49 10.06
N LEU A 8 22.34 -8.71 9.21
CA LEU A 8 22.14 -8.68 7.76
C LEU A 8 23.50 -8.53 7.10
N LYS A 9 23.69 -9.13 5.95
CA LYS A 9 24.93 -9.02 5.18
C LYS A 9 24.57 -8.70 3.72
N GLU A 10 25.11 -7.61 3.21
CA GLU A 10 25.07 -7.36 1.76
C GLU A 10 25.87 -8.41 0.99
N LEU A 11 25.36 -8.81 -0.15
CA LEU A 11 26.07 -9.63 -1.11
C LEU A 11 26.67 -8.75 -2.21
N GLU A 12 27.85 -9.13 -2.70
CA GLU A 12 28.46 -8.47 -3.85
C GLU A 12 27.65 -8.80 -5.12
N ASN A 13 27.24 -7.77 -5.84
CA ASN A 13 26.42 -7.90 -7.04
C ASN A 13 27.17 -7.36 -8.27
N VAL A 14 27.61 -8.25 -9.15
CA VAL A 14 28.34 -7.90 -10.38
C VAL A 14 27.47 -7.08 -11.34
N LYS A 15 26.14 -7.19 -11.25
CA LYS A 15 25.17 -6.48 -12.10
C LYS A 15 24.21 -5.62 -11.25
N ALA A 16 24.75 -4.87 -10.29
CA ALA A 16 23.96 -3.98 -9.44
C ALA A 16 23.31 -2.84 -10.24
N PHE A 17 23.91 -2.44 -11.36
CA PHE A 17 23.41 -1.40 -12.26
C PHE A 17 23.40 -1.97 -13.69
N ILE A 18 22.22 -2.10 -14.28
CA ILE A 18 22.05 -2.51 -15.68
C ILE A 18 21.49 -1.34 -16.45
N PRO A 19 22.21 -0.80 -17.46
CA PRO A 19 21.71 0.34 -18.24
C PRO A 19 20.37 0.02 -18.89
N VAL A 20 19.40 0.93 -18.73
CA VAL A 20 18.08 0.90 -19.37
C VAL A 20 17.74 2.27 -19.93
N ASN A 21 16.74 2.33 -20.80
CA ASN A 21 16.16 3.57 -21.29
C ASN A 21 14.70 3.64 -20.87
N ASP A 22 14.36 4.62 -20.07
CA ASP A 22 12.99 4.88 -19.64
C ASP A 22 12.47 6.15 -20.30
N ALA A 23 11.49 6.00 -21.21
CA ALA A 23 10.86 7.10 -21.95
C ALA A 23 11.85 8.09 -22.59
N GLY A 24 12.98 7.58 -23.09
CA GLY A 24 14.04 8.40 -23.73
C GLY A 24 15.12 8.90 -22.76
N ARG A 25 15.01 8.65 -21.46
CA ARG A 25 16.02 8.96 -20.45
C ARG A 25 16.91 7.75 -20.19
N ALA A 26 18.23 7.94 -20.29
CA ALA A 26 19.20 6.93 -19.87
C ALA A 26 19.23 6.83 -18.35
N THR A 27 19.08 5.62 -17.83
CA THR A 27 19.04 5.30 -16.38
C THR A 27 19.47 3.85 -16.17
N TYR A 28 19.19 3.25 -15.04
CA TYR A 28 19.57 1.88 -14.73
C TYR A 28 18.38 1.09 -14.14
N SER A 29 18.33 -0.22 -14.38
CA SER A 29 17.73 -1.15 -13.45
C SER A 29 18.71 -1.36 -12.30
N VAL A 30 18.26 -1.17 -11.06
CA VAL A 30 19.13 -1.22 -9.87
C VAL A 30 18.79 -2.44 -9.00
N TYR A 31 19.83 -3.05 -8.43
CA TYR A 31 19.69 -4.32 -7.72
C TYR A 31 20.60 -4.40 -6.52
N GLN A 32 20.05 -4.83 -5.38
CA GLN A 32 20.81 -5.20 -4.19
C GLN A 32 20.26 -6.48 -3.58
N SER A 33 21.18 -7.35 -3.17
CA SER A 33 20.82 -8.57 -2.46
C SER A 33 21.52 -8.68 -1.11
N PHE A 34 20.87 -9.44 -0.24
CA PHE A 34 21.28 -9.63 1.15
C PHE A 34 21.28 -11.11 1.48
N LYS A 35 22.21 -11.52 2.36
CA LYS A 35 22.13 -12.81 3.02
C LYS A 35 21.41 -12.65 4.34
N THR A 36 20.24 -13.26 4.43
CA THR A 36 19.46 -13.42 5.66
C THR A 36 19.71 -14.78 6.30
N ASP A 37 19.37 -14.92 7.57
CA ASP A 37 19.46 -16.22 8.22
C ASP A 37 18.26 -17.08 7.81
N LYS A 38 18.51 -18.36 7.57
CA LYS A 38 17.46 -19.32 7.17
C LYS A 38 16.36 -19.52 8.22
N ASP A 39 16.71 -19.31 9.50
CA ASP A 39 15.80 -19.53 10.63
C ASP A 39 15.05 -18.23 11.04
N GLU A 40 15.22 -17.13 10.32
CA GLU A 40 14.45 -15.91 10.59
C GLU A 40 13.20 -15.80 9.74
N GLY A 41 12.12 -15.29 10.33
CA GLY A 41 10.91 -14.91 9.60
C GLY A 41 11.03 -13.50 9.03
N LEU A 42 10.56 -13.29 7.79
CA LEU A 42 10.45 -11.98 7.15
C LEU A 42 8.97 -11.65 6.94
N TYR A 43 8.56 -10.45 7.35
CA TYR A 43 7.19 -9.97 7.29
C TYR A 43 7.14 -8.58 6.66
N GLY A 44 6.07 -8.24 5.96
CA GLY A 44 5.90 -6.93 5.35
C GLY A 44 5.51 -7.00 3.89
N LEU A 45 6.14 -6.15 3.06
CA LEU A 45 5.89 -5.95 1.64
C LEU A 45 4.50 -5.37 1.33
N GLY A 46 3.78 -4.91 2.36
CA GLY A 46 2.45 -4.34 2.22
C GLY A 46 1.33 -5.36 2.43
N GLN A 47 0.21 -5.11 1.81
CA GLN A 47 -1.01 -5.91 1.90
C GLN A 47 -1.17 -6.74 0.63
N LEU A 48 -0.73 -8.00 0.67
CA LEU A 48 -0.69 -8.90 -0.48
C LEU A 48 -1.81 -9.93 -0.42
N GLN A 49 -2.32 -10.34 -1.59
CA GLN A 49 -3.37 -11.38 -1.74
C GLN A 49 -2.80 -12.78 -1.96
N ASN A 50 -1.56 -13.04 -1.50
CA ASN A 50 -0.89 -14.33 -1.66
C ASN A 50 -1.25 -15.37 -0.59
N GLY A 51 -2.07 -15.03 0.41
CA GLY A 51 -2.45 -15.93 1.50
C GLY A 51 -1.33 -16.26 2.49
N GLN A 52 -0.21 -15.55 2.43
CA GLN A 52 0.96 -15.78 3.27
C GLN A 52 1.22 -14.56 4.16
N MET A 53 1.39 -14.79 5.45
CA MET A 53 1.82 -13.75 6.39
C MET A 53 3.34 -13.59 6.37
N MET A 54 4.09 -14.69 6.32
CA MET A 54 5.55 -14.71 6.26
C MET A 54 6.02 -14.72 4.81
N GLN A 55 6.84 -13.76 4.43
CA GLN A 55 7.27 -13.53 3.05
C GLN A 55 8.64 -14.18 2.74
N ARG A 56 8.83 -15.42 3.24
CA ARG A 56 10.00 -16.24 2.90
C ARG A 56 9.70 -17.13 1.70
N GLY A 57 10.71 -17.34 0.85
CA GLY A 57 10.63 -18.24 -0.29
C GLY A 57 9.69 -17.77 -1.39
N ILE A 58 9.49 -16.48 -1.55
CA ILE A 58 8.58 -15.91 -2.56
C ILE A 58 9.32 -15.03 -3.56
N GLU A 59 8.70 -14.89 -4.72
CA GLU A 59 8.98 -13.85 -5.70
C GLU A 59 7.74 -12.99 -5.84
N LYS A 60 7.88 -11.66 -5.73
CA LYS A 60 6.77 -10.73 -5.87
C LYS A 60 7.22 -9.46 -6.58
N TYR A 61 6.54 -9.14 -7.66
CA TYR A 61 6.68 -7.84 -8.30
C TYR A 61 5.82 -6.82 -7.55
N LEU A 62 6.48 -5.87 -6.91
CA LEU A 62 5.86 -4.85 -6.06
C LEU A 62 5.39 -3.70 -6.94
N VAL A 63 4.12 -3.74 -7.29
CA VAL A 63 3.39 -2.69 -8.01
C VAL A 63 1.99 -2.60 -7.40
N GLN A 64 1.49 -1.39 -7.22
CA GLN A 64 0.12 -1.20 -6.77
C GLN A 64 -0.87 -1.83 -7.75
N GLY A 65 -1.78 -2.60 -7.24
CA GLY A 65 -2.76 -3.33 -8.03
C GLY A 65 -4.14 -3.28 -7.43
N ASN A 66 -5.12 -3.82 -8.16
CA ASN A 66 -6.44 -4.01 -7.59
C ASN A 66 -6.36 -5.02 -6.45
N THR A 67 -6.85 -4.67 -5.28
CA THR A 67 -6.83 -5.47 -4.04
C THR A 67 -5.46 -5.68 -3.38
N GLU A 68 -4.41 -5.07 -3.89
CA GLU A 68 -3.08 -5.13 -3.29
C GLU A 68 -2.53 -3.71 -3.04
N ASP A 69 -1.93 -3.53 -1.88
CA ASP A 69 -1.19 -2.31 -1.51
C ASP A 69 0.23 -2.70 -1.14
N VAL A 70 1.19 -2.40 -2.01
CA VAL A 70 2.58 -2.83 -1.84
C VAL A 70 3.43 -1.76 -1.17
N THR A 71 4.33 -2.20 -0.31
CA THR A 71 5.29 -1.34 0.38
C THR A 71 6.65 -2.04 0.36
N PRO A 72 7.72 -1.43 -0.17
CA PRO A 72 9.01 -2.08 -0.30
C PRO A 72 9.77 -2.12 1.04
N VAL A 73 9.12 -2.63 2.07
CA VAL A 73 9.64 -2.74 3.44
C VAL A 73 9.40 -4.15 3.95
N PHE A 74 10.44 -4.79 4.46
CA PHE A 74 10.27 -5.97 5.28
C PHE A 74 10.89 -5.79 6.66
N GLN A 75 10.39 -6.54 7.63
CA GLN A 75 10.97 -6.66 8.96
C GLN A 75 11.25 -8.13 9.29
N SER A 76 12.33 -8.34 10.04
CA SER A 76 12.80 -9.65 10.48
C SER A 76 12.43 -9.91 11.93
N THR A 77 12.17 -11.18 12.27
CA THR A 77 12.03 -11.65 13.66
C THR A 77 13.28 -11.40 14.52
N LYS A 78 14.40 -11.03 13.92
CA LYS A 78 15.62 -10.59 14.63
C LYS A 78 15.61 -9.13 15.07
N GLY A 79 14.49 -8.42 14.88
CA GLY A 79 14.29 -7.05 15.33
C GLY A 79 14.97 -5.99 14.45
N TYR A 80 15.15 -6.28 13.18
CA TYR A 80 15.55 -5.31 12.17
C TYR A 80 14.57 -5.28 11.00
N GLY A 81 14.66 -4.24 10.18
CA GLY A 81 13.94 -4.13 8.91
C GLY A 81 14.82 -3.52 7.84
N VAL A 82 14.38 -3.68 6.61
CA VAL A 82 14.94 -3.02 5.43
C VAL A 82 13.81 -2.27 4.72
N PHE A 83 14.03 -1.00 4.47
CA PHE A 83 13.19 -0.18 3.60
C PHE A 83 13.97 0.12 2.33
N TRP A 84 13.51 -0.40 1.22
CA TRP A 84 14.05 -0.13 -0.10
C TRP A 84 13.39 1.13 -0.66
N ASP A 85 14.16 2.24 -0.70
CA ASP A 85 13.64 3.56 -1.09
C ASP A 85 13.72 3.78 -2.59
N ASN A 86 12.84 3.09 -3.30
CA ASN A 86 12.64 3.26 -4.74
C ASN A 86 11.17 3.06 -5.08
N TYR A 87 10.59 4.00 -5.81
CA TYR A 87 9.17 4.01 -6.18
C TYR A 87 8.86 3.44 -7.57
N ALA A 88 9.87 2.96 -8.30
CA ALA A 88 9.64 2.21 -9.53
C ALA A 88 9.16 0.78 -9.22
N GLY A 89 8.55 0.12 -10.20
CA GLY A 89 8.24 -1.30 -10.11
C GLY A 89 9.47 -2.08 -9.64
N THR A 90 9.30 -2.89 -8.61
CA THR A 90 10.41 -3.56 -7.92
C THR A 90 10.13 -5.05 -7.75
N MET A 91 11.00 -5.89 -8.24
CA MET A 91 10.97 -7.32 -7.97
C MET A 91 11.62 -7.59 -6.61
N TYR A 92 10.85 -8.16 -5.68
CA TYR A 92 11.35 -8.79 -4.46
C TYR A 92 11.52 -10.28 -4.69
N VAL A 93 12.66 -10.83 -4.28
CA VAL A 93 12.94 -12.27 -4.32
C VAL A 93 13.51 -12.69 -2.98
N ASP A 94 12.99 -13.78 -2.41
CA ASP A 94 13.59 -14.45 -1.27
C ASP A 94 13.70 -15.94 -1.56
N ASN A 95 14.89 -16.47 -1.47
CA ASN A 95 15.20 -17.89 -1.67
C ASN A 95 16.35 -18.35 -0.77
N GLU A 96 16.86 -19.55 -0.96
CA GLU A 96 17.95 -20.10 -0.17
C GLU A 96 19.29 -19.35 -0.35
N GLU A 97 19.46 -18.65 -1.46
CA GLU A 97 20.70 -17.96 -1.82
C GLU A 97 20.68 -16.50 -1.34
N GLU A 98 19.56 -15.81 -1.52
CA GLU A 98 19.46 -14.37 -1.28
C GLU A 98 18.05 -13.90 -0.91
N THR A 99 17.99 -12.75 -0.27
CA THR A 99 16.81 -11.85 -0.21
C THR A 99 17.17 -10.59 -0.97
N SER A 100 16.43 -10.21 -2.01
CA SER A 100 16.84 -9.13 -2.90
C SER A 100 15.70 -8.22 -3.35
N PHE A 101 16.11 -7.00 -3.75
CA PHE A 101 15.27 -6.06 -4.47
C PHE A 101 15.92 -5.70 -5.80
N ARG A 102 15.11 -5.67 -6.84
CA ARG A 102 15.48 -5.18 -8.17
C ARG A 102 14.42 -4.23 -8.67
N SER A 103 14.75 -2.95 -8.77
CA SER A 103 13.88 -1.95 -9.39
C SER A 103 14.14 -1.80 -10.88
N ASP A 104 13.07 -1.59 -11.64
CA ASP A 104 13.14 -1.41 -13.08
C ASP A 104 13.90 -0.15 -13.46
N VAL A 105 13.75 0.92 -12.66
CA VAL A 105 14.35 2.22 -12.89
C VAL A 105 14.93 2.81 -11.61
N GLY A 106 16.14 3.34 -11.67
CA GLY A 106 16.78 4.05 -10.58
C GLY A 106 18.16 4.60 -10.99
N ASP A 107 18.52 5.74 -10.45
CA ASP A 107 19.84 6.35 -10.66
C ASP A 107 20.83 5.98 -9.54
N CYS A 108 20.34 5.40 -8.46
CA CYS A 108 21.12 4.93 -7.32
C CYS A 108 20.43 3.72 -6.64
N ILE A 109 21.20 3.03 -5.81
CA ILE A 109 20.67 2.07 -4.84
C ILE A 109 20.51 2.86 -3.55
N ASP A 110 19.27 2.93 -3.04
CA ASP A 110 18.94 3.61 -1.78
C ASP A 110 18.07 2.69 -0.93
N TYR A 111 18.50 2.47 0.31
CA TYR A 111 17.72 1.69 1.28
C TYR A 111 18.15 2.03 2.71
N TYR A 112 17.25 1.79 3.66
CA TYR A 112 17.48 1.99 5.07
C TYR A 112 17.51 0.66 5.81
N PHE A 113 18.59 0.41 6.55
CA PHE A 113 18.64 -0.65 7.53
C PHE A 113 18.16 -0.08 8.89
N MET A 114 17.08 -0.65 9.40
CA MET A 114 16.39 -0.17 10.60
C MET A 114 16.54 -1.18 11.72
N TYR A 115 17.29 -0.86 12.76
CA TYR A 115 17.40 -1.73 13.93
C TYR A 115 16.52 -1.22 15.07
N GLY A 116 15.55 -2.01 15.48
CA GLY A 116 14.62 -1.70 16.58
C GLY A 116 14.68 -2.69 17.74
N GLY A 117 15.35 -3.85 17.56
CA GLY A 117 15.44 -4.92 18.57
C GLY A 117 14.13 -5.71 18.76
N SER A 118 13.01 -5.23 18.21
CA SER A 118 11.68 -5.87 18.19
C SER A 118 10.89 -5.37 17.01
N ALA A 119 9.73 -5.98 16.71
CA ALA A 119 8.83 -5.51 15.65
C ALA A 119 8.37 -4.07 15.90
N ASP A 120 7.94 -3.74 17.12
CA ASP A 120 7.51 -2.38 17.48
C ASP A 120 8.66 -1.38 17.34
N GLY A 121 9.89 -1.80 17.71
CA GLY A 121 11.08 -0.97 17.54
C GLY A 121 11.39 -0.69 16.06
N VAL A 122 11.20 -1.65 15.16
CA VAL A 122 11.34 -1.43 13.71
C VAL A 122 10.27 -0.46 13.21
N ILE A 123 9.02 -0.61 13.64
CA ILE A 123 7.95 0.35 13.30
C ILE A 123 8.28 1.76 13.80
N ALA A 124 8.87 1.89 14.99
CA ALA A 124 9.33 3.19 15.48
C ALA A 124 10.41 3.82 14.57
N GLN A 125 11.34 3.01 14.03
CA GLN A 125 12.33 3.50 13.06
C GLN A 125 11.66 3.92 11.74
N ILE A 126 10.67 3.18 11.24
CA ILE A 126 9.88 3.58 10.07
C ILE A 126 9.24 4.96 10.32
N ARG A 127 8.69 5.19 11.52
CA ARG A 127 8.08 6.50 11.87
C ARG A 127 9.09 7.65 11.93
N LEU A 128 10.34 7.37 12.23
CA LEU A 128 11.40 8.40 12.15
C LEU A 128 11.68 8.82 10.70
N LEU A 129 11.57 7.89 9.75
CA LEU A 129 11.78 8.17 8.33
C LEU A 129 10.56 8.82 7.68
N THR A 130 9.36 8.32 7.97
CA THR A 130 8.12 8.68 7.27
C THR A 130 7.24 9.69 8.01
N GLY A 131 7.57 10.00 9.25
CA GLY A 131 6.75 10.82 10.13
C GLY A 131 5.65 10.05 10.85
N SER A 132 4.94 10.72 11.75
CA SER A 132 3.86 10.13 12.54
C SER A 132 2.59 9.99 11.72
N VAL A 133 1.88 8.88 11.91
CA VAL A 133 0.54 8.69 11.34
C VAL A 133 -0.48 9.37 12.26
N PRO A 134 -1.39 10.22 11.72
CA PRO A 134 -2.47 10.78 12.52
C PRO A 134 -3.45 9.69 12.97
N MET A 135 -4.06 9.89 14.14
CA MET A 135 -5.16 9.03 14.57
C MET A 135 -6.34 9.21 13.61
N MET A 136 -6.82 8.11 13.05
CA MET A 136 -7.99 8.10 12.20
C MET A 136 -9.27 8.37 13.02
N PRO A 137 -10.28 9.06 12.45
CA PRO A 137 -11.55 9.26 13.16
C PRO A 137 -12.27 7.92 13.40
N LEU A 138 -12.99 7.84 14.52
CA LEU A 138 -13.62 6.58 14.96
C LEU A 138 -14.53 5.95 13.90
N TRP A 139 -15.28 6.76 13.16
CA TRP A 139 -16.18 6.27 12.12
C TRP A 139 -15.46 5.51 10.98
N SER A 140 -14.18 5.78 10.75
CA SER A 140 -13.41 5.08 9.70
C SER A 140 -13.12 3.61 10.04
N TYR A 141 -13.35 3.20 11.28
CA TYR A 141 -13.28 1.81 11.74
C TYR A 141 -14.64 1.12 11.79
N GLY A 142 -15.71 1.83 11.41
CA GLY A 142 -17.06 1.33 11.37
C GLY A 142 -17.44 0.66 10.07
N PHE A 143 -18.73 0.41 9.88
CA PHE A 143 -19.23 -0.23 8.68
C PHE A 143 -19.32 0.75 7.51
N MET A 144 -18.67 0.41 6.41
CA MET A 144 -18.69 1.17 5.16
C MET A 144 -19.43 0.37 4.10
N GLN A 145 -20.56 0.89 3.62
CA GLN A 145 -21.32 0.30 2.54
C GLN A 145 -20.74 0.73 1.20
N SER A 146 -20.23 -0.21 0.45
CA SER A 146 -19.75 -0.02 -0.92
C SER A 146 -20.49 -0.89 -1.90
N LYS A 147 -20.52 -0.46 -3.13
CA LYS A 147 -21.02 -1.16 -4.30
C LYS A 147 -20.17 -0.72 -5.49
N GLU A 148 -20.04 -1.55 -6.52
CA GLU A 148 -19.28 -1.21 -7.74
C GLU A 148 -19.58 0.22 -8.21
N ARG A 149 -20.87 0.59 -8.18
CA ARG A 149 -21.35 1.97 -8.30
C ARG A 149 -22.82 2.09 -7.93
N TYR A 150 -23.20 3.23 -7.38
CA TYR A 150 -24.57 3.70 -7.40
C TYR A 150 -24.76 4.52 -8.68
N LYS A 151 -25.97 4.46 -9.26
CA LYS A 151 -26.24 5.05 -10.58
C LYS A 151 -26.62 6.52 -10.50
N SER A 152 -27.02 7.01 -9.33
CA SER A 152 -27.44 8.40 -9.12
C SER A 152 -27.22 8.85 -7.68
N GLN A 153 -27.16 10.16 -7.48
CA GLN A 153 -27.15 10.77 -6.16
C GLN A 153 -28.35 10.38 -5.29
N ASP A 154 -29.53 10.20 -5.92
CA ASP A 154 -30.74 9.81 -5.19
C ASP A 154 -30.69 8.34 -4.75
N GLU A 155 -30.07 7.48 -5.54
CA GLU A 155 -29.82 6.07 -5.13
C GLU A 155 -28.91 6.03 -3.90
N VAL A 156 -27.80 6.78 -3.89
CA VAL A 156 -26.89 6.86 -2.73
C VAL A 156 -27.66 7.22 -1.46
N VAL A 157 -28.41 8.31 -1.50
CA VAL A 157 -29.20 8.78 -0.34
C VAL A 157 -30.25 7.76 0.07
N SER A 158 -30.92 7.10 -0.90
CA SER A 158 -31.95 6.09 -0.62
C SER A 158 -31.39 4.88 0.11
N VAL A 159 -30.17 4.47 -0.21
CA VAL A 159 -29.49 3.35 0.48
C VAL A 159 -29.24 3.73 1.95
N VAL A 160 -28.69 4.90 2.23
CA VAL A 160 -28.46 5.36 3.61
C VAL A 160 -29.79 5.45 4.39
N LYS A 161 -30.83 6.02 3.78
CA LYS A 161 -32.18 6.03 4.40
C LYS A 161 -32.67 4.63 4.73
N LYS A 162 -32.44 3.66 3.84
CA LYS A 162 -32.85 2.27 4.05
C LYS A 162 -32.15 1.63 5.23
N TYR A 163 -30.83 1.86 5.40
CA TYR A 163 -30.09 1.42 6.58
C TYR A 163 -30.70 2.00 7.87
N ARG A 164 -31.05 3.29 7.88
CA ARG A 164 -31.69 3.95 9.04
C ARG A 164 -33.07 3.39 9.33
N GLU A 165 -33.91 3.19 8.31
CA GLU A 165 -35.25 2.58 8.44
C GLU A 165 -35.18 1.18 9.06
N LEU A 166 -34.20 0.38 8.69
CA LEU A 166 -34.01 -0.97 9.19
C LEU A 166 -33.29 -1.04 10.55
N GLY A 167 -32.85 0.10 11.09
CA GLY A 167 -32.05 0.15 12.31
C GLY A 167 -30.68 -0.50 12.20
N ILE A 168 -30.15 -0.65 11.00
CA ILE A 168 -28.83 -1.23 10.75
C ILE A 168 -27.77 -0.12 10.85
N PRO A 169 -26.72 -0.30 11.68
CA PRO A 169 -25.63 0.67 11.76
C PRO A 169 -24.93 0.85 10.43
N LEU A 170 -24.58 2.07 10.12
CA LEU A 170 -23.81 2.48 8.93
C LEU A 170 -23.02 3.73 9.26
N ASP A 171 -21.71 3.70 9.07
CA ASP A 171 -20.82 4.82 9.34
C ASP A 171 -20.46 5.59 8.08
N CYS A 172 -20.30 4.92 6.92
CA CYS A 172 -19.95 5.52 5.68
C CYS A 172 -20.61 4.83 4.48
N ILE A 173 -20.97 5.62 3.48
CA ILE A 173 -21.34 5.10 2.15
C ILE A 173 -20.26 5.51 1.15
N ILE A 174 -19.88 4.58 0.26
CA ILE A 174 -18.87 4.81 -0.75
C ILE A 174 -19.52 4.89 -2.12
N GLN A 175 -19.39 6.06 -2.79
CA GLN A 175 -19.67 6.19 -4.20
C GLN A 175 -18.40 5.84 -4.96
N ASP A 176 -18.39 4.68 -5.58
CA ASP A 176 -17.32 4.23 -6.45
C ASP A 176 -17.36 4.98 -7.80
N TRP A 177 -16.84 4.41 -8.84
CA TRP A 177 -16.62 5.01 -10.15
C TRP A 177 -17.88 5.52 -10.89
N GLN A 178 -17.66 6.22 -12.01
CA GLN A 178 -18.67 6.81 -12.93
C GLN A 178 -19.47 8.03 -12.40
N TYR A 179 -19.21 8.60 -11.23
CA TYR A 179 -19.74 9.91 -10.90
C TYR A 179 -19.18 11.01 -11.83
N TRP A 180 -18.06 10.74 -12.50
CA TRP A 180 -17.46 11.57 -13.56
C TRP A 180 -18.09 11.41 -14.95
N GLY A 181 -19.01 10.47 -15.18
CA GLY A 181 -19.81 10.34 -16.39
C GLY A 181 -19.44 9.17 -17.30
N SER A 182 -18.24 9.09 -17.83
CA SER A 182 -17.84 8.05 -18.79
C SER A 182 -16.47 7.43 -18.47
N ASN A 183 -16.22 6.24 -19.02
CA ASN A 183 -14.93 5.54 -18.82
C ASN A 183 -13.74 6.27 -19.44
N TYR A 184 -13.94 7.23 -20.32
CA TYR A 184 -12.87 8.06 -20.89
C TYR A 184 -12.43 9.19 -19.94
N LEU A 185 -13.16 9.39 -18.84
CA LEU A 185 -12.92 10.46 -17.86
C LEU A 185 -12.38 9.92 -16.54
N TRP A 186 -11.72 8.77 -16.56
CA TRP A 186 -11.03 8.23 -15.38
C TRP A 186 -10.15 9.30 -14.73
N ASN A 187 -10.18 9.38 -13.40
CA ASN A 187 -9.43 10.35 -12.61
C ASN A 187 -9.81 11.82 -12.85
N ALA A 188 -10.99 12.11 -13.40
CA ALA A 188 -11.46 13.49 -13.51
C ALA A 188 -11.62 14.19 -12.14
N MET A 189 -11.87 13.40 -11.08
CA MET A 189 -12.05 13.89 -9.70
C MET A 189 -13.15 14.98 -9.59
N GLU A 190 -14.12 14.93 -10.49
CA GLU A 190 -15.24 15.88 -10.58
C GLU A 190 -16.55 15.14 -10.84
N PHE A 191 -17.65 15.68 -10.32
CA PHE A 191 -19.00 15.19 -10.59
C PHE A 191 -19.49 15.69 -11.95
N LEU A 192 -19.14 14.98 -13.02
CA LEU A 192 -19.50 15.33 -14.40
C LEU A 192 -20.72 14.57 -14.91
N ASN A 193 -21.17 13.53 -14.19
CA ASN A 193 -22.35 12.78 -14.54
C ASN A 193 -23.61 13.56 -14.15
N TYR A 194 -24.53 13.74 -15.09
CA TYR A 194 -25.81 14.44 -14.87
C TYR A 194 -26.64 13.87 -13.70
N GLU A 195 -26.52 12.58 -13.43
CA GLU A 195 -27.19 11.91 -12.30
C GLU A 195 -26.65 12.35 -10.92
N TYR A 196 -25.55 13.10 -10.90
CA TYR A 196 -24.91 13.68 -9.71
C TYR A 196 -24.83 15.20 -9.79
N ARG A 197 -25.85 15.85 -10.37
CA ARG A 197 -25.88 17.31 -10.65
C ARG A 197 -25.87 18.21 -9.41
N ASP A 198 -26.18 17.65 -8.23
CA ASP A 198 -26.16 18.38 -6.96
C ASP A 198 -25.45 17.54 -5.89
N PRO A 199 -24.13 17.33 -6.03
CA PRO A 199 -23.36 16.53 -5.09
C PRO A 199 -23.35 17.11 -3.68
N LYS A 200 -23.44 18.44 -3.55
CA LYS A 200 -23.52 19.09 -2.24
C LYS A 200 -24.78 18.66 -1.49
N ARG A 201 -25.94 18.69 -2.14
CA ARG A 201 -27.19 18.20 -1.54
C ARG A 201 -27.07 16.75 -1.11
N MET A 202 -26.54 15.89 -1.97
CA MET A 202 -26.33 14.47 -1.68
C MET A 202 -25.49 14.27 -0.41
N ILE A 203 -24.36 14.97 -0.33
CA ILE A 203 -23.44 14.89 0.82
C ILE A 203 -24.14 15.42 2.10
N ASP A 204 -24.82 16.56 2.01
CA ASP A 204 -25.54 17.15 3.14
C ASP A 204 -26.65 16.22 3.66
N GLU A 205 -27.40 15.55 2.77
CA GLU A 205 -28.41 14.56 3.17
C GLU A 205 -27.79 13.32 3.83
N VAL A 206 -26.69 12.80 3.32
CA VAL A 206 -25.97 11.68 3.92
C VAL A 206 -25.46 12.06 5.32
N HIS A 207 -24.85 13.24 5.45
CA HIS A 207 -24.39 13.75 6.75
C HIS A 207 -25.56 13.98 7.72
N GLY A 208 -26.69 14.52 7.23
CA GLY A 208 -27.91 14.69 8.01
C GLY A 208 -28.51 13.37 8.53
N LEU A 209 -28.17 12.25 7.90
CA LEU A 209 -28.53 10.91 8.34
C LEU A 209 -27.45 10.27 9.25
N ASN A 210 -26.51 11.07 9.75
CA ASN A 210 -25.39 10.64 10.58
C ASN A 210 -24.57 9.51 9.94
N ALA A 211 -24.22 9.69 8.68
CA ALA A 211 -23.26 8.86 7.94
C ALA A 211 -22.25 9.74 7.23
N HIS A 212 -21.06 9.21 6.97
CA HIS A 212 -20.05 9.85 6.15
C HIS A 212 -20.15 9.38 4.70
N MET A 213 -19.51 10.10 3.79
CA MET A 213 -19.43 9.73 2.39
C MET A 213 -17.99 9.76 1.90
N MET A 214 -17.62 8.76 1.12
CA MET A 214 -16.35 8.63 0.41
C MET A 214 -16.61 8.52 -1.09
N ILE A 215 -15.72 9.09 -1.91
CA ILE A 215 -15.72 8.98 -3.37
C ILE A 215 -14.34 8.57 -3.87
#